data_978a8ce18c8e9febf7b1d60baf95159d
#
_entry.id   978a8ce18c8e9febf7b1d60baf95159d
#
_cell.length_a   1.000
_cell.length_b   1.000
_cell.length_c   1.000
_cell.angle_alpha   90.00
_cell.angle_beta   90.00
_cell.angle_gamma   90.00
#
_symmetry.space_group_name_H-M   'P 1'
#
loop_
_entity.id
_entity.type
_entity.pdbx_description
1 polymer ?
#
loop_
_entity_poly.entity_id
_entity_poly.type
_entity_poly.pdbx_seq_one_letter_code
_entity_poly.pdbx_strand_id
1 'polypeptide(L)'
;MRAKLLILASSIGMLGWGAVLPYQYAYAADTRGWGALVAAAASSLFSVGALVAAPIAGRLADRYNPVHVAVVAQLLGAAGAASLVFADGPAVFLAGMLVFGLGLAAAVPAKQVLALEWSSTGDRRKVFAYKFTGEALGMAAGAFLAGQIIDLDRHDGLDVGFLMAAAGFVVSSAIIALAGRGAMRSAEFAAEAVAGLGDESRPGAFRLVFANPALRWSAVVMIALALGFYAQFEAGLPAYGITVLEVDPVAVGTAAAVNCIVIVALQVVVVRLTAKVSAPALLMVVGGIWVAAWLVLASAQFAPGVASAMFVMTYGIFAVGETIYSPVLNPLVASLARKGMVGSTLGAMSALQTAFTAAGPLVAGVLLGAGLGDVFLGMHLALSVLAVFAAWRLNRVIAAMPPVRHEPPTRPISVVDPVDV
;
A
#
# COMPACT_ATOMS: atom_id res chain seq x y z
N MET A 1 6.06 -2.82 -22.45
CA MET A 1 7.41 -2.53 -21.93
C MET A 1 7.37 -1.59 -20.73
N ARG A 2 6.69 -0.43 -20.78
CA ARG A 2 6.61 0.57 -19.69
C ARG A 2 6.09 0.00 -18.36
N ALA A 3 5.01 -0.79 -18.37
CA ALA A 3 4.49 -1.41 -17.16
C ALA A 3 5.53 -2.32 -16.45
N LYS A 4 6.35 -3.05 -17.21
CA LYS A 4 7.43 -3.88 -16.63
C LYS A 4 8.52 -3.02 -15.96
N LEU A 5 8.86 -1.88 -16.57
CA LEU A 5 9.81 -0.92 -15.97
C LEU A 5 9.24 -0.27 -14.71
N LEU A 6 7.94 0.03 -14.68
CA LEU A 6 7.27 0.54 -13.48
C LEU A 6 7.29 -0.49 -12.33
N ILE A 7 7.05 -1.77 -12.63
CA ILE A 7 7.14 -2.86 -11.65
C ILE A 7 8.55 -2.93 -11.08
N LEU A 8 9.57 -2.96 -11.95
CA LEU A 8 10.97 -2.98 -11.54
C LEU A 8 11.33 -1.77 -10.67
N ALA A 9 10.94 -0.56 -11.11
CA ALA A 9 11.16 0.66 -10.34
C ALA A 9 10.51 0.61 -8.95
N SER A 10 9.27 0.10 -8.89
CA SER A 10 8.56 -0.07 -7.62
C SER A 10 9.26 -1.07 -6.69
N SER A 11 9.74 -2.18 -7.24
CA SER A 11 10.49 -3.20 -6.48
C SER A 11 11.79 -2.64 -5.91
N ILE A 12 12.57 -1.91 -6.71
CA ILE A 12 13.83 -1.29 -6.28
C ILE A 12 13.57 -0.21 -5.21
N GLY A 13 12.53 0.60 -5.37
CA GLY A 13 12.17 1.60 -4.35
C GLY A 13 11.80 0.96 -3.00
N MET A 14 11.07 -0.17 -3.03
CA MET A 14 10.70 -0.89 -1.80
C MET A 14 11.85 -1.66 -1.18
N LEU A 15 12.89 -2.04 -1.95
CA LEU A 15 14.13 -2.59 -1.40
C LEU A 15 14.78 -1.60 -0.44
N GLY A 16 14.85 -0.33 -0.82
CA GLY A 16 15.37 0.72 0.04
C GLY A 16 14.56 0.89 1.34
N TRP A 17 13.23 0.87 1.24
CA TRP A 17 12.37 0.92 2.43
C TRP A 17 12.57 -0.30 3.34
N GLY A 18 12.64 -1.49 2.75
CA GLY A 18 12.90 -2.73 3.49
C GLY A 18 14.23 -2.73 4.25
N ALA A 19 15.24 -2.04 3.74
CA ALA A 19 16.52 -1.91 4.42
C ALA A 19 16.48 -1.05 5.69
N VAL A 20 15.50 -0.15 5.83
CA VAL A 20 15.39 0.77 6.97
C VAL A 20 14.33 0.31 7.98
N LEU A 21 13.16 -0.12 7.49
CA LEU A 21 11.97 -0.36 8.31
C LEU A 21 12.20 -1.24 9.56
N PRO A 22 12.87 -2.40 9.48
CA PRO A 22 13.03 -3.27 10.65
C PRO A 22 13.96 -2.72 11.71
N TYR A 23 14.89 -1.83 11.34
CA TYR A 23 16.02 -1.43 12.17
C TYR A 23 15.88 -0.04 12.77
N GLN A 24 15.07 0.84 12.16
CA GLN A 24 14.98 2.27 12.52
C GLN A 24 14.59 2.51 13.99
N TYR A 25 13.74 1.67 14.55
CA TYR A 25 13.31 1.82 15.94
C TYR A 25 14.45 1.53 16.90
N ALA A 26 15.08 0.35 16.78
CA ALA A 26 16.21 -0.04 17.61
C ALA A 26 17.40 0.93 17.43
N TYR A 27 17.66 1.35 16.20
CA TYR A 27 18.68 2.35 15.92
C TYR A 27 18.44 3.66 16.70
N ALA A 28 17.24 4.22 16.64
CA ALA A 28 16.94 5.48 17.33
C ALA A 28 16.88 5.30 18.85
N ALA A 29 16.25 4.22 19.35
CA ALA A 29 16.05 4.01 20.77
C ALA A 29 17.34 3.61 21.48
N ASP A 30 18.04 2.61 20.95
CA ASP A 30 19.14 1.93 21.63
C ASP A 30 20.50 2.39 21.09
N THR A 31 20.78 2.27 19.80
CA THR A 31 22.07 2.62 19.18
C THR A 31 22.41 4.10 19.36
N ARG A 32 21.45 5.00 19.09
CA ARG A 32 21.65 6.45 19.27
C ARG A 32 21.34 6.92 20.69
N GLY A 33 20.75 6.07 21.52
CA GLY A 33 20.42 6.40 22.91
C GLY A 33 19.35 7.50 23.06
N TRP A 34 18.57 7.79 22.00
CA TRP A 34 17.55 8.84 22.06
C TRP A 34 16.27 8.39 22.76
N GLY A 35 16.17 7.09 23.08
CA GLY A 35 15.07 6.48 23.83
C GLY A 35 13.84 6.17 22.99
N ALA A 36 12.97 5.36 23.58
CA ALA A 36 11.77 4.82 22.92
C ALA A 36 10.80 5.90 22.41
N LEU A 37 10.72 7.07 23.09
CA LEU A 37 9.83 8.16 22.69
C LEU A 37 10.23 8.74 21.33
N VAL A 38 11.53 8.98 21.12
CA VAL A 38 12.05 9.51 19.84
C VAL A 38 11.87 8.47 18.72
N ALA A 39 12.14 7.19 19.00
CA ALA A 39 11.95 6.11 18.06
C ALA A 39 10.47 5.97 17.61
N ALA A 40 9.55 6.03 18.57
CA ALA A 40 8.11 6.02 18.29
C ALA A 40 7.67 7.28 17.53
N ALA A 41 8.18 8.46 17.92
CA ALA A 41 7.88 9.72 17.22
C ALA A 41 8.37 9.70 15.77
N ALA A 42 9.51 9.08 15.47
CA ALA A 42 10.02 8.93 14.11
C ALA A 42 9.06 8.12 13.23
N SER A 43 8.59 6.98 13.70
CA SER A 43 7.59 6.16 12.99
C SER A 43 6.26 6.90 12.82
N SER A 44 5.85 7.67 13.83
CA SER A 44 4.63 8.48 13.77
C SER A 44 4.75 9.61 12.75
N LEU A 45 5.87 10.34 12.72
CA LEU A 45 6.10 11.43 11.75
C LEU A 45 6.22 10.90 10.33
N PHE A 46 6.84 9.75 10.13
CA PHE A 46 6.81 9.05 8.85
C PHE A 46 5.37 8.80 8.38
N SER A 47 4.52 8.27 9.26
CA SER A 47 3.11 8.00 8.97
C SER A 47 2.30 9.28 8.74
N VAL A 48 2.55 10.36 9.50
CA VAL A 48 1.93 11.67 9.29
C VAL A 48 2.34 12.25 7.94
N GLY A 49 3.63 12.15 7.58
CA GLY A 49 4.11 12.52 6.24
C GLY A 49 3.35 11.78 5.15
N ALA A 50 3.18 10.48 5.30
CA ALA A 50 2.44 9.63 4.36
C ALA A 50 0.96 10.04 4.25
N LEU A 51 0.30 10.32 5.37
CA LEU A 51 -1.10 10.72 5.43
C LEU A 51 -1.37 12.03 4.68
N VAL A 52 -0.47 13.00 4.83
CA VAL A 52 -0.59 14.31 4.19
C VAL A 52 -0.22 14.25 2.71
N ALA A 53 0.83 13.52 2.37
CA ALA A 53 1.38 13.50 1.02
C ALA A 53 0.48 12.79 0.00
N ALA A 54 -0.14 11.67 0.37
CA ALA A 54 -0.89 10.84 -0.58
C ALA A 54 -2.08 11.57 -1.25
N PRO A 55 -2.95 12.32 -0.54
CA PRO A 55 -4.03 13.09 -1.18
C PRO A 55 -3.53 14.23 -2.04
N ILE A 56 -2.44 14.88 -1.64
CA ILE A 56 -1.83 15.99 -2.40
C ILE A 56 -1.24 15.45 -3.69
N ALA A 57 -0.43 14.40 -3.62
CA ALA A 57 0.18 13.77 -4.77
C ALA A 57 -0.86 13.16 -5.72
N GLY A 58 -1.96 12.62 -5.20
CA GLY A 58 -3.08 12.17 -6.00
C GLY A 58 -3.68 13.27 -6.86
N ARG A 59 -3.90 14.48 -6.28
CA ARG A 59 -4.39 15.66 -7.02
C ARG A 59 -3.36 16.14 -8.05
N LEU A 60 -2.08 16.12 -7.68
CA LEU A 60 -1.01 16.48 -8.60
C LEU A 60 -0.91 15.51 -9.78
N ALA A 61 -1.10 14.19 -9.53
CA ALA A 61 -1.10 13.18 -10.59
C ALA A 61 -2.28 13.29 -11.55
N ASP A 62 -3.44 13.80 -11.08
CA ASP A 62 -4.57 14.13 -11.96
C ASP A 62 -4.28 15.36 -12.83
N ARG A 63 -3.69 16.38 -12.21
CA ARG A 63 -3.49 17.69 -12.87
C ARG A 63 -2.26 17.75 -13.76
N TYR A 64 -1.17 17.11 -13.33
CA TYR A 64 0.12 17.11 -13.99
C TYR A 64 0.44 15.72 -14.56
N ASN A 65 1.56 15.63 -15.30
CA ASN A 65 2.04 14.34 -15.78
C ASN A 65 2.45 13.44 -14.58
N PRO A 66 1.81 12.27 -14.37
CA PRO A 66 2.09 11.39 -13.23
C PRO A 66 3.53 10.87 -13.19
N VAL A 67 4.26 10.88 -14.34
CA VAL A 67 5.69 10.56 -14.37
C VAL A 67 6.48 11.60 -13.56
N HIS A 68 6.22 12.88 -13.77
CA HIS A 68 6.93 13.94 -13.04
C HIS A 68 6.60 13.90 -11.56
N VAL A 69 5.32 13.68 -11.22
CA VAL A 69 4.89 13.56 -9.81
C VAL A 69 5.58 12.39 -9.14
N ALA A 70 5.63 11.21 -9.78
CA ALA A 70 6.30 10.04 -9.24
C ALA A 70 7.82 10.25 -9.07
N VAL A 71 8.48 10.87 -10.05
CA VAL A 71 9.92 11.16 -10.01
C VAL A 71 10.25 12.12 -8.88
N VAL A 72 9.54 13.26 -8.79
CA VAL A 72 9.78 14.25 -7.72
C VAL A 72 9.52 13.64 -6.34
N ALA A 73 8.44 12.87 -6.20
CA ALA A 73 8.13 12.18 -4.94
C ALA A 73 9.23 11.19 -4.53
N GLN A 74 9.73 10.39 -5.47
CA GLN A 74 10.83 9.46 -5.21
C GLN A 74 12.13 10.19 -4.82
N LEU A 75 12.46 11.30 -5.51
CA LEU A 75 13.62 12.11 -5.17
C LEU A 75 13.48 12.79 -3.82
N LEU A 76 12.27 13.22 -3.43
CA LEU A 76 11.99 13.72 -2.09
C LEU A 76 12.22 12.64 -1.03
N GLY A 77 11.74 11.41 -1.29
CA GLY A 77 12.00 10.26 -0.42
C GLY A 77 13.48 9.93 -0.32
N ALA A 78 14.22 10.00 -1.44
CA ALA A 78 15.67 9.82 -1.47
C ALA A 78 16.40 10.88 -0.63
N ALA A 79 16.01 12.16 -0.75
CA ALA A 79 16.58 13.24 0.04
C ALA A 79 16.30 13.06 1.54
N GLY A 80 15.06 12.64 1.89
CA GLY A 80 14.69 12.30 3.27
C GLY A 80 15.56 11.17 3.83
N ALA A 81 15.68 10.06 3.11
CA ALA A 81 16.52 8.94 3.52
C ALA A 81 18.00 9.32 3.63
N ALA A 82 18.56 10.05 2.66
CA ALA A 82 19.93 10.50 2.68
C ALA A 82 20.22 11.48 3.84
N SER A 83 19.25 12.32 4.22
CA SER A 83 19.43 13.26 5.35
C SER A 83 19.58 12.54 6.69
N LEU A 84 19.10 11.29 6.83
CA LEU A 84 19.22 10.51 8.06
C LEU A 84 20.67 10.12 8.38
N VAL A 85 21.53 10.00 7.36
CA VAL A 85 22.97 9.76 7.55
C VAL A 85 23.65 10.90 8.30
N PHE A 86 23.14 12.14 8.15
CA PHE A 86 23.68 13.33 8.79
C PHE A 86 22.92 13.71 10.08
N ALA A 87 22.13 12.78 10.61
CA ALA A 87 21.32 13.05 11.79
C ALA A 87 22.10 12.86 13.09
N ASP A 88 22.81 13.91 13.53
CA ASP A 88 23.56 13.92 14.80
C ASP A 88 22.64 14.07 16.03
N GLY A 89 21.38 14.42 15.84
CA GLY A 89 20.43 14.62 16.94
C GLY A 89 18.99 14.26 16.56
N PRO A 90 18.13 14.07 17.59
CA PRO A 90 16.73 13.65 17.40
C PRO A 90 15.93 14.53 16.44
N ALA A 91 16.13 15.87 16.49
CA ALA A 91 15.36 16.80 15.67
C ALA A 91 15.60 16.59 14.17
N VAL A 92 16.86 16.41 13.76
CA VAL A 92 17.24 16.16 12.35
C VAL A 92 16.72 14.79 11.91
N PHE A 93 16.85 13.78 12.77
CA PHE A 93 16.33 12.44 12.51
C PHE A 93 14.81 12.45 12.28
N LEU A 94 14.06 13.10 13.17
CA LEU A 94 12.60 13.22 13.07
C LEU A 94 12.19 13.98 11.81
N ALA A 95 12.88 15.05 11.44
CA ALA A 95 12.64 15.81 10.21
C ALA A 95 12.94 14.94 8.97
N GLY A 96 14.04 14.19 8.96
CA GLY A 96 14.40 13.26 7.89
C GLY A 96 13.34 12.17 7.71
N MET A 97 12.85 11.57 8.80
CA MET A 97 11.78 10.56 8.76
C MET A 97 10.47 11.12 8.22
N LEU A 98 10.10 12.35 8.59
CA LEU A 98 8.94 13.03 8.02
C LEU A 98 9.07 13.20 6.50
N VAL A 99 10.20 13.72 6.02
CA VAL A 99 10.47 13.95 4.58
C VAL A 99 10.51 12.63 3.82
N PHE A 100 11.09 11.59 4.43
CA PHE A 100 11.12 10.24 3.88
C PHE A 100 9.70 9.70 3.68
N GLY A 101 8.85 9.79 4.72
CA GLY A 101 7.44 9.39 4.65
C GLY A 101 6.63 10.18 3.62
N LEU A 102 6.84 11.49 3.54
CA LEU A 102 6.24 12.35 2.51
C LEU A 102 6.59 11.86 1.10
N GLY A 103 7.85 11.60 0.82
CA GLY A 103 8.32 11.18 -0.50
C GLY A 103 7.83 9.80 -0.89
N LEU A 104 7.94 8.82 0.01
CA LEU A 104 7.47 7.45 -0.24
C LEU A 104 5.98 7.43 -0.57
N ALA A 105 5.17 8.07 0.27
CA ALA A 105 3.72 8.03 0.12
C ALA A 105 3.21 8.88 -1.04
N ALA A 106 3.85 10.02 -1.35
CA ALA A 106 3.52 10.82 -2.53
C ALA A 106 3.70 10.04 -3.85
N ALA A 107 4.68 9.13 -3.90
CA ALA A 107 4.90 8.32 -5.08
C ALA A 107 3.79 7.27 -5.34
N VAL A 108 3.06 6.84 -4.30
CA VAL A 108 2.08 5.75 -4.40
C VAL A 108 0.96 6.06 -5.39
N PRO A 109 0.14 7.12 -5.24
CA PRO A 109 -0.97 7.40 -6.15
C PRO A 109 -0.49 7.68 -7.58
N ALA A 110 0.66 8.36 -7.75
CA ALA A 110 1.23 8.61 -9.07
C ALA A 110 1.64 7.29 -9.78
N LYS A 111 2.31 6.37 -9.08
CA LYS A 111 2.64 5.03 -9.60
C LYS A 111 1.39 4.18 -9.89
N GLN A 112 0.32 4.33 -9.11
CA GLN A 112 -0.96 3.67 -9.40
C GLN A 112 -1.61 4.20 -10.68
N VAL A 113 -1.61 5.52 -10.89
CA VAL A 113 -2.08 6.13 -12.14
C VAL A 113 -1.24 5.65 -13.33
N LEU A 114 0.10 5.63 -13.21
CA LEU A 114 0.99 5.09 -14.25
C LEU A 114 0.73 3.61 -14.53
N ALA A 115 0.43 2.81 -13.51
CA ALA A 115 0.07 1.40 -13.70
C ALA A 115 -1.22 1.24 -14.53
N LEU A 116 -2.19 2.15 -14.34
CA LEU A 116 -3.42 2.18 -15.14
C LEU A 116 -3.15 2.67 -16.57
N GLU A 117 -2.40 3.76 -16.74
CA GLU A 117 -2.09 4.35 -18.05
C GLU A 117 -1.21 3.44 -18.93
N TRP A 118 -0.26 2.71 -18.31
CA TRP A 118 0.69 1.86 -19.02
C TRP A 118 0.24 0.40 -19.17
N SER A 119 -1.01 0.10 -18.79
CA SER A 119 -1.63 -1.21 -18.94
C SER A 119 -2.92 -1.13 -19.74
N SER A 120 -3.21 -2.18 -20.53
CA SER A 120 -4.53 -2.34 -21.14
C SER A 120 -5.56 -2.65 -20.03
N THR A 121 -6.84 -2.35 -20.28
CA THR A 121 -7.92 -2.61 -19.33
C THR A 121 -7.95 -4.09 -18.89
N GLY A 122 -7.67 -5.03 -19.81
CA GLY A 122 -7.62 -6.46 -19.51
C GLY A 122 -6.41 -6.88 -18.68
N ASP A 123 -5.31 -6.11 -18.69
CA ASP A 123 -4.08 -6.44 -17.99
C ASP A 123 -3.89 -5.68 -16.66
N ARG A 124 -4.78 -4.75 -16.33
CA ARG A 124 -4.66 -3.92 -15.11
C ARG A 124 -4.44 -4.77 -13.86
N ARG A 125 -5.26 -5.81 -13.65
CA ARG A 125 -5.11 -6.70 -12.48
C ARG A 125 -3.75 -7.38 -12.44
N LYS A 126 -3.23 -7.85 -13.59
CA LYS A 126 -1.90 -8.47 -13.68
C LYS A 126 -0.79 -7.47 -13.33
N VAL A 127 -0.87 -6.24 -13.85
CA VAL A 127 0.14 -5.21 -13.57
C VAL A 127 0.16 -4.84 -12.09
N PHE A 128 -1.02 -4.65 -11.47
CA PHE A 128 -1.10 -4.39 -10.04
C PHE A 128 -0.62 -5.58 -9.20
N ALA A 129 -0.94 -6.81 -9.59
CA ALA A 129 -0.46 -8.02 -8.93
C ALA A 129 1.06 -8.14 -8.98
N TYR A 130 1.66 -8.02 -10.17
CA TYR A 130 3.11 -8.09 -10.30
C TYR A 130 3.83 -6.91 -9.63
N LYS A 131 3.21 -5.72 -9.62
CA LYS A 131 3.73 -4.57 -8.88
C LYS A 131 3.76 -4.89 -7.38
N PHE A 132 2.67 -5.39 -6.81
CA PHE A 132 2.59 -5.78 -5.41
C PHE A 132 3.61 -6.86 -5.03
N THR A 133 3.69 -7.94 -5.83
CA THR A 133 4.71 -8.99 -5.62
C THR A 133 6.12 -8.44 -5.70
N GLY A 134 6.39 -7.58 -6.69
CA GLY A 134 7.70 -6.95 -6.83
C GLY A 134 8.05 -6.04 -5.66
N GLU A 135 7.08 -5.29 -5.15
CA GLU A 135 7.25 -4.46 -3.95
C GLU A 135 7.53 -5.31 -2.70
N ALA A 136 6.79 -6.39 -2.50
CA ALA A 136 7.02 -7.33 -1.39
C ALA A 136 8.40 -8.00 -1.47
N LEU A 137 8.78 -8.47 -2.66
CA LEU A 137 10.12 -9.04 -2.89
C LEU A 137 11.23 -8.01 -2.68
N GLY A 138 11.04 -6.78 -3.16
CA GLY A 138 11.98 -5.69 -2.94
C GLY A 138 12.18 -5.41 -1.46
N MET A 139 11.09 -5.30 -0.71
CA MET A 139 11.13 -5.06 0.73
C MET A 139 11.82 -6.20 1.49
N ALA A 140 11.47 -7.46 1.19
CA ALA A 140 12.10 -8.63 1.80
C ALA A 140 13.60 -8.71 1.48
N ALA A 141 13.98 -8.47 0.22
CA ALA A 141 15.39 -8.45 -0.20
C ALA A 141 16.16 -7.32 0.50
N GLY A 142 15.55 -6.14 0.63
CA GLY A 142 16.14 -5.02 1.34
C GLY A 142 16.40 -5.32 2.82
N ALA A 143 15.42 -5.88 3.51
CA ALA A 143 15.54 -6.28 4.92
C ALA A 143 16.63 -7.36 5.11
N PHE A 144 16.65 -8.35 4.21
CA PHE A 144 17.65 -9.42 4.26
C PHE A 144 19.08 -8.90 4.01
N LEU A 145 19.28 -8.10 2.96
CA LEU A 145 20.60 -7.54 2.64
C LEU A 145 21.08 -6.60 3.75
N ALA A 146 20.19 -5.77 4.26
CA ALA A 146 20.49 -4.87 5.36
C ALA A 146 20.91 -5.65 6.61
N GLY A 147 20.22 -6.75 6.94
CA GLY A 147 20.57 -7.60 8.08
C GLY A 147 21.95 -8.26 8.01
N GLN A 148 22.56 -8.33 6.82
CA GLN A 148 23.94 -8.83 6.67
C GLN A 148 25.02 -7.73 6.84
N ILE A 149 24.62 -6.45 6.80
CA ILE A 149 25.55 -5.32 6.71
C ILE A 149 25.39 -4.38 7.90
N ILE A 150 24.16 -4.26 8.41
CA ILE A 150 23.84 -3.35 9.53
C ILE A 150 24.41 -3.89 10.83
N ASP A 151 25.12 -3.01 11.54
CA ASP A 151 25.68 -3.27 12.87
C ASP A 151 25.11 -2.24 13.84
N LEU A 152 24.08 -2.60 14.60
CA LEU A 152 23.42 -1.70 15.54
C LEU A 152 24.25 -1.39 16.80
N ASP A 153 25.39 -2.06 17.00
CA ASP A 153 26.33 -1.71 18.07
C ASP A 153 27.17 -0.48 17.71
N ARG A 154 27.20 -0.11 16.44
CA ARG A 154 27.91 1.07 15.93
C ARG A 154 26.97 2.26 15.81
N HIS A 155 27.45 3.43 16.21
CA HIS A 155 26.70 4.69 16.13
C HIS A 155 26.22 5.06 14.70
N ASP A 156 26.97 4.68 13.68
CA ASP A 156 26.72 4.84 12.24
C ASP A 156 26.14 3.57 11.57
N GLY A 157 25.74 2.60 12.37
CA GLY A 157 25.45 1.24 11.91
C GLY A 157 24.26 1.10 10.94
N LEU A 158 23.33 2.07 10.92
CA LEU A 158 22.19 2.08 9.97
C LEU A 158 22.43 2.97 8.75
N ASP A 159 23.56 3.70 8.66
CA ASP A 159 23.82 4.64 7.57
C ASP A 159 23.80 3.96 6.20
N VAL A 160 24.35 2.74 6.11
CA VAL A 160 24.31 1.96 4.88
C VAL A 160 22.85 1.65 4.48
N GLY A 161 21.96 1.37 5.43
CA GLY A 161 20.54 1.17 5.20
C GLY A 161 19.87 2.43 4.63
N PHE A 162 20.18 3.61 5.20
CA PHE A 162 19.69 4.90 4.70
C PHE A 162 20.21 5.21 3.29
N LEU A 163 21.47 4.92 3.00
CA LEU A 163 22.05 5.08 1.67
C LEU A 163 21.44 4.12 0.65
N MET A 164 21.19 2.87 1.04
CA MET A 164 20.49 1.90 0.21
C MET A 164 19.07 2.39 -0.13
N ALA A 165 18.36 2.97 0.85
CA ALA A 165 17.04 3.55 0.63
C ALA A 165 17.11 4.73 -0.35
N ALA A 166 18.04 5.67 -0.11
CA ALA A 166 18.22 6.82 -0.99
C ALA A 166 18.58 6.40 -2.42
N ALA A 167 19.55 5.49 -2.58
CA ALA A 167 19.96 4.97 -3.88
C ALA A 167 18.81 4.23 -4.59
N GLY A 168 18.05 3.41 -3.87
CA GLY A 168 16.89 2.70 -4.38
C GLY A 168 15.84 3.66 -4.94
N PHE A 169 15.54 4.75 -4.25
CA PHE A 169 14.60 5.77 -4.73
C PHE A 169 15.14 6.57 -5.92
N VAL A 170 16.44 6.91 -5.93
CA VAL A 170 17.07 7.56 -7.10
C VAL A 170 17.00 6.66 -8.32
N VAL A 171 17.38 5.40 -8.20
CA VAL A 171 17.32 4.43 -9.30
C VAL A 171 15.88 4.21 -9.75
N SER A 172 14.93 4.06 -8.82
CA SER A 172 13.50 3.96 -9.11
C SER A 172 13.02 5.17 -9.90
N SER A 173 13.37 6.39 -9.48
CA SER A 173 13.00 7.63 -10.16
C SER A 173 13.57 7.71 -11.57
N ALA A 174 14.84 7.31 -11.75
CA ALA A 174 15.49 7.29 -13.05
C ALA A 174 14.80 6.29 -14.02
N ILE A 175 14.45 5.09 -13.55
CA ILE A 175 13.72 4.10 -14.36
C ILE A 175 12.35 4.65 -14.78
N ILE A 176 11.60 5.29 -13.84
CA ILE A 176 10.30 5.89 -14.14
C ILE A 176 10.46 7.03 -15.16
N ALA A 177 11.44 7.89 -14.99
CA ALA A 177 11.73 8.99 -15.91
C ALA A 177 12.08 8.48 -17.31
N LEU A 178 12.92 7.44 -17.42
CA LEU A 178 13.29 6.81 -18.69
C LEU A 178 12.08 6.13 -19.35
N ALA A 179 11.27 5.39 -18.59
CA ALA A 179 10.06 4.75 -19.09
C ALA A 179 9.03 5.76 -19.59
N GLY A 180 8.98 6.93 -18.95
CA GLY A 180 8.09 8.03 -19.28
C GLY A 180 8.54 8.88 -20.47
N ARG A 181 9.80 8.77 -20.94
CA ARG A 181 10.27 9.51 -22.11
C ARG A 181 9.45 9.16 -23.34
N GLY A 182 8.92 10.18 -24.03
CA GLY A 182 8.07 10.00 -25.21
C GLY A 182 6.75 9.26 -24.92
N ALA A 183 6.37 9.10 -23.64
CA ALA A 183 5.04 8.64 -23.30
C ALA A 183 4.08 9.82 -23.49
N MET A 184 3.29 9.79 -24.55
CA MET A 184 2.10 10.64 -24.64
C MET A 184 1.11 10.10 -23.59
N ARG A 185 0.53 10.99 -22.80
CA ARG A 185 -0.62 10.64 -21.97
C ARG A 185 -1.69 10.09 -22.90
N SER A 186 -2.35 8.97 -22.54
CA SER A 186 -3.39 8.46 -23.43
C SER A 186 -4.42 9.57 -23.68
N ALA A 187 -4.98 9.63 -24.87
CA ALA A 187 -5.93 10.70 -25.24
C ALA A 187 -7.10 10.78 -24.24
N GLU A 188 -7.52 9.65 -23.69
CA GLU A 188 -8.54 9.54 -22.64
C GLU A 188 -8.12 10.26 -21.34
N PHE A 189 -6.95 9.95 -20.79
CA PHE A 189 -6.43 10.61 -19.59
C PHE A 189 -6.03 12.07 -19.82
N ALA A 190 -5.58 12.41 -21.03
CA ALA A 190 -5.27 13.79 -21.38
C ALA A 190 -6.55 14.65 -21.50
N ALA A 191 -7.60 14.14 -22.15
CA ALA A 191 -8.89 14.80 -22.23
C ALA A 191 -9.54 14.96 -20.86
N GLU A 192 -9.44 13.95 -19.99
CA GLU A 192 -9.92 14.00 -18.62
C GLU A 192 -9.19 15.03 -17.77
N ALA A 193 -7.87 15.17 -17.96
CA ALA A 193 -7.08 16.18 -17.27
C ALA A 193 -7.49 17.61 -17.69
N VAL A 194 -7.67 17.82 -19.00
CA VAL A 194 -8.10 19.12 -19.54
C VAL A 194 -9.52 19.47 -19.08
N ALA A 195 -10.46 18.54 -19.16
CA ALA A 195 -11.82 18.72 -18.65
C ALA A 195 -11.84 19.07 -17.16
N GLY A 196 -10.83 18.60 -16.44
CA GLY A 196 -10.65 18.88 -15.03
C GLY A 196 -10.05 20.25 -14.70
N LEU A 197 -9.36 20.91 -15.60
CA LEU A 197 -8.74 22.23 -15.33
C LEU A 197 -9.76 23.36 -15.26
N GLY A 198 -10.93 23.21 -15.86
CA GLY A 198 -11.98 24.24 -15.90
C GLY A 198 -13.03 24.17 -14.78
N ASP A 199 -12.97 23.17 -13.91
CA ASP A 199 -13.98 22.97 -12.86
C ASP A 199 -13.47 23.48 -11.49
N GLU A 200 -13.66 24.78 -11.24
CA GLU A 200 -13.35 25.41 -9.95
C GLU A 200 -14.18 24.84 -8.78
N SER A 201 -15.29 24.15 -9.06
CA SER A 201 -16.21 23.57 -8.07
C SER A 201 -15.85 22.12 -7.68
N ARG A 202 -14.62 21.64 -7.94
CA ARG A 202 -14.24 20.26 -7.66
C ARG A 202 -14.37 19.95 -6.16
N PRO A 203 -15.24 19.01 -5.78
CA PRO A 203 -15.34 18.59 -4.40
C PRO A 203 -14.03 17.94 -3.97
N GLY A 204 -13.66 18.11 -2.70
CA GLY A 204 -12.49 17.43 -2.14
C GLY A 204 -12.59 15.90 -2.33
N ALA A 205 -11.46 15.24 -2.56
CA ALA A 205 -11.42 13.80 -2.86
C ALA A 205 -12.11 12.95 -1.79
N PHE A 206 -11.94 13.28 -0.51
CA PHE A 206 -12.66 12.62 0.59
C PHE A 206 -14.18 12.77 0.48
N ARG A 207 -14.67 13.99 0.15
CA ARG A 207 -16.10 14.22 -0.05
C ARG A 207 -16.66 13.35 -1.18
N LEU A 208 -15.90 13.16 -2.27
CA LEU A 208 -16.28 12.26 -3.36
C LEU A 208 -16.34 10.80 -2.93
N VAL A 209 -15.34 10.34 -2.17
CA VAL A 209 -15.30 8.96 -1.66
C VAL A 209 -16.53 8.68 -0.81
N PHE A 210 -16.90 9.58 0.08
CA PHE A 210 -18.04 9.36 0.98
C PHE A 210 -19.40 9.68 0.35
N ALA A 211 -19.47 10.54 -0.66
CA ALA A 211 -20.70 10.84 -1.38
C ALA A 211 -21.11 9.75 -2.39
N ASN A 212 -20.13 9.09 -3.03
CA ASN A 212 -20.39 7.98 -3.96
C ASN A 212 -20.62 6.68 -3.17
N PRO A 213 -21.81 6.04 -3.21
CA PRO A 213 -22.07 4.82 -2.45
C PRO A 213 -21.10 3.69 -2.74
N ALA A 214 -20.66 3.49 -3.99
CA ALA A 214 -19.72 2.43 -4.35
C ALA A 214 -18.31 2.72 -3.80
N LEU A 215 -17.81 3.96 -3.92
CA LEU A 215 -16.53 4.35 -3.33
C LEU A 215 -16.57 4.28 -1.80
N ARG A 216 -17.69 4.70 -1.19
CA ARG A 216 -17.88 4.60 0.27
C ARG A 216 -17.79 3.16 0.77
N TRP A 217 -18.48 2.22 0.12
CA TRP A 217 -18.39 0.81 0.49
C TRP A 217 -17.02 0.20 0.19
N SER A 218 -16.35 0.65 -0.89
CA SER A 218 -14.96 0.27 -1.14
C SER A 218 -14.02 0.78 -0.04
N ALA A 219 -14.24 1.99 0.47
CA ALA A 219 -13.48 2.53 1.59
C ALA A 219 -13.74 1.75 2.89
N VAL A 220 -14.99 1.35 3.18
CA VAL A 220 -15.32 0.52 4.34
C VAL A 220 -14.63 -0.85 4.24
N VAL A 221 -14.65 -1.50 3.06
CA VAL A 221 -13.89 -2.75 2.84
C VAL A 221 -12.41 -2.54 3.11
N MET A 222 -11.83 -1.49 2.54
CA MET A 222 -10.41 -1.19 2.71
C MET A 222 -10.04 -0.93 4.18
N ILE A 223 -10.83 -0.11 4.89
CA ILE A 223 -10.59 0.20 6.30
C ILE A 223 -10.71 -1.07 7.16
N ALA A 224 -11.75 -1.87 6.94
CA ALA A 224 -11.96 -3.12 7.67
C ALA A 224 -10.80 -4.10 7.46
N LEU A 225 -10.30 -4.23 6.21
CA LEU A 225 -9.16 -5.08 5.91
C LEU A 225 -7.83 -4.46 6.40
N ALA A 226 -7.67 -3.13 6.34
CA ALA A 226 -6.49 -2.45 6.87
C ALA A 226 -6.36 -2.66 8.38
N LEU A 227 -7.41 -2.41 9.14
CA LEU A 227 -7.45 -2.66 10.59
C LEU A 227 -7.40 -4.15 10.91
N GLY A 228 -8.09 -4.98 10.13
CA GLY A 228 -8.24 -6.42 10.36
C GLY A 228 -6.95 -7.22 10.12
N PHE A 229 -5.96 -6.67 9.46
CA PHE A 229 -4.70 -7.38 9.21
C PHE A 229 -3.49 -6.45 9.09
N TYR A 230 -3.45 -5.52 8.09
CA TYR A 230 -2.25 -4.73 7.81
C TYR A 230 -1.75 -3.93 9.01
N ALA A 231 -2.68 -3.41 9.81
CA ALA A 231 -2.38 -2.67 11.02
C ALA A 231 -1.73 -3.53 12.11
N GLN A 232 -1.92 -4.84 12.07
CA GLN A 232 -1.46 -5.78 13.08
C GLN A 232 -0.26 -6.63 12.64
N PHE A 233 0.05 -6.62 11.35
CA PHE A 233 1.06 -7.49 10.77
C PHE A 233 2.44 -7.37 11.44
N GLU A 234 2.89 -6.15 11.68
CA GLU A 234 4.22 -5.87 12.22
C GLU A 234 4.26 -5.74 13.75
N ALA A 235 3.13 -5.49 14.40
CA ALA A 235 3.11 -5.22 15.84
C ALA A 235 2.11 -6.08 16.60
N GLY A 236 0.83 -6.01 16.29
CA GLY A 236 -0.22 -6.65 17.08
C GLY A 236 -0.21 -8.17 17.00
N LEU A 237 -0.04 -8.74 15.80
CA LEU A 237 0.06 -10.19 15.64
C LEU A 237 1.30 -10.76 16.30
N PRO A 238 2.54 -10.21 16.12
CA PRO A 238 3.71 -10.64 16.88
C PRO A 238 3.52 -10.51 18.39
N ALA A 239 2.99 -9.39 18.86
CA ALA A 239 2.74 -9.19 20.29
C ALA A 239 1.76 -10.23 20.83
N TYR A 240 0.64 -10.48 20.14
CA TYR A 240 -0.32 -11.51 20.54
C TYR A 240 0.32 -12.91 20.56
N GLY A 241 1.11 -13.25 19.55
CA GLY A 241 1.83 -14.52 19.48
C GLY A 241 2.75 -14.73 20.68
N ILE A 242 3.56 -13.72 21.02
CA ILE A 242 4.54 -13.82 22.11
C ILE A 242 3.86 -13.75 23.49
N THR A 243 2.91 -12.83 23.69
CA THR A 243 2.39 -12.54 25.04
C THR A 243 1.18 -13.39 25.43
N VAL A 244 0.40 -13.89 24.46
CA VAL A 244 -0.83 -14.65 24.71
C VAL A 244 -0.67 -16.13 24.35
N LEU A 245 -0.06 -16.41 23.20
CA LEU A 245 0.14 -17.79 22.73
C LEU A 245 1.48 -18.38 23.17
N GLU A 246 2.38 -17.55 23.72
CA GLU A 246 3.74 -17.94 24.15
C GLU A 246 4.52 -18.66 23.04
N VAL A 247 4.34 -18.22 21.76
CA VAL A 247 5.04 -18.82 20.64
C VAL A 247 6.53 -18.50 20.68
N ASP A 248 7.33 -19.41 20.15
CA ASP A 248 8.78 -19.20 19.98
C ASP A 248 9.01 -17.92 19.13
N PRO A 249 9.88 -16.99 19.55
CA PRO A 249 10.25 -15.82 18.77
C PRO A 249 10.68 -16.13 17.33
N VAL A 250 11.31 -17.29 17.08
CA VAL A 250 11.65 -17.77 15.73
C VAL A 250 10.40 -17.98 14.87
N ALA A 251 9.28 -18.38 15.48
CA ALA A 251 8.02 -18.56 14.76
C ALA A 251 7.49 -17.23 14.19
N VAL A 252 7.75 -16.10 14.86
CA VAL A 252 7.33 -14.77 14.37
C VAL A 252 8.06 -14.41 13.07
N GLY A 253 9.38 -14.56 13.04
CA GLY A 253 10.16 -14.37 11.82
C GLY A 253 9.77 -15.34 10.70
N THR A 254 9.55 -16.61 11.06
CA THR A 254 9.10 -17.65 10.12
C THR A 254 7.74 -17.31 9.53
N ALA A 255 6.79 -16.79 10.33
CA ALA A 255 5.48 -16.39 9.88
C ALA A 255 5.54 -15.28 8.83
N ALA A 256 6.34 -14.24 9.06
CA ALA A 256 6.57 -13.18 8.08
C ALA A 256 7.20 -13.71 6.78
N ALA A 257 8.17 -14.62 6.88
CA ALA A 257 8.78 -15.27 5.72
C ALA A 257 7.76 -16.11 4.93
N VAL A 258 6.95 -16.90 5.62
CA VAL A 258 5.88 -17.71 4.99
C VAL A 258 4.86 -16.81 4.29
N ASN A 259 4.47 -15.68 4.87
CA ASN A 259 3.60 -14.71 4.20
C ASN A 259 4.21 -14.27 2.85
N CYS A 260 5.47 -13.83 2.82
CA CYS A 260 6.14 -13.44 1.58
C CYS A 260 6.24 -14.59 0.57
N ILE A 261 6.60 -15.80 1.01
CA ILE A 261 6.72 -16.98 0.13
C ILE A 261 5.38 -17.33 -0.51
N VAL A 262 4.30 -17.32 0.26
CA VAL A 262 2.94 -17.62 -0.23
C VAL A 262 2.51 -16.57 -1.26
N ILE A 263 2.74 -15.27 -1.01
CA ILE A 263 2.45 -14.21 -1.97
C ILE A 263 3.17 -14.50 -3.29
N VAL A 264 4.48 -14.73 -3.26
CA VAL A 264 5.28 -14.95 -4.46
C VAL A 264 4.84 -16.20 -5.22
N ALA A 265 4.62 -17.30 -4.50
CA ALA A 265 4.24 -18.58 -5.09
C ALA A 265 2.85 -18.55 -5.72
N LEU A 266 1.88 -17.91 -5.06
CA LEU A 266 0.48 -17.98 -5.48
C LEU A 266 0.03 -16.83 -6.37
N GLN A 267 0.70 -15.68 -6.39
CA GLN A 267 0.23 -14.48 -7.08
C GLN A 267 -0.17 -14.72 -8.53
N VAL A 268 0.67 -15.42 -9.31
CA VAL A 268 0.42 -15.69 -10.73
C VAL A 268 -0.78 -16.60 -10.92
N VAL A 269 -0.89 -17.64 -10.09
CA VAL A 269 -1.98 -18.62 -10.14
C VAL A 269 -3.31 -17.94 -9.76
N VAL A 270 -3.33 -17.21 -8.66
CA VAL A 270 -4.51 -16.50 -8.15
C VAL A 270 -5.03 -15.50 -9.17
N VAL A 271 -4.16 -14.68 -9.78
CA VAL A 271 -4.57 -13.71 -10.81
C VAL A 271 -5.22 -14.41 -12.02
N ARG A 272 -4.70 -15.58 -12.44
CA ARG A 272 -5.28 -16.35 -13.55
C ARG A 272 -6.64 -16.93 -13.19
N LEU A 273 -6.75 -17.55 -12.01
CA LEU A 273 -8.00 -18.18 -11.55
C LEU A 273 -9.11 -17.15 -11.31
N THR A 274 -8.76 -15.96 -10.82
CA THR A 274 -9.71 -14.91 -10.45
C THR A 274 -10.03 -13.93 -11.59
N ALA A 275 -9.43 -14.10 -12.78
CA ALA A 275 -9.53 -13.15 -13.90
C ALA A 275 -10.97 -12.85 -14.34
N LYS A 276 -11.85 -13.83 -14.27
CA LYS A 276 -13.28 -13.72 -14.68
C LYS A 276 -14.24 -13.39 -13.53
N VAL A 277 -13.75 -13.33 -12.29
CA VAL A 277 -14.57 -13.08 -11.11
C VAL A 277 -14.70 -11.57 -10.87
N SER A 278 -15.88 -11.11 -10.48
CA SER A 278 -16.12 -9.71 -10.18
C SER A 278 -15.30 -9.23 -8.98
N ALA A 279 -14.87 -7.98 -9.00
CA ALA A 279 -14.05 -7.42 -7.94
C ALA A 279 -14.73 -7.47 -6.54
N PRO A 280 -16.04 -7.11 -6.40
CA PRO A 280 -16.69 -7.23 -5.10
C PRO A 280 -16.79 -8.68 -4.59
N ALA A 281 -17.02 -9.66 -5.48
CA ALA A 281 -17.04 -11.06 -5.08
C ALA A 281 -15.68 -11.54 -4.57
N LEU A 282 -14.58 -11.09 -5.20
CA LEU A 282 -13.24 -11.38 -4.74
C LEU A 282 -12.94 -10.75 -3.38
N LEU A 283 -13.41 -9.53 -3.13
CA LEU A 283 -13.25 -8.87 -1.83
C LEU A 283 -14.05 -9.58 -0.72
N MET A 284 -15.22 -10.18 -1.04
CA MET A 284 -15.93 -11.07 -0.10
C MET A 284 -15.10 -12.32 0.24
N VAL A 285 -14.46 -12.92 -0.77
CA VAL A 285 -13.57 -14.07 -0.58
C VAL A 285 -12.39 -13.70 0.32
N VAL A 286 -11.76 -12.54 0.11
CA VAL A 286 -10.68 -12.04 0.97
C VAL A 286 -11.14 -11.95 2.43
N GLY A 287 -12.26 -11.29 2.68
CA GLY A 287 -12.81 -11.19 4.04
C GLY A 287 -13.07 -12.57 4.66
N GLY A 288 -13.61 -13.52 3.89
CA GLY A 288 -13.84 -14.90 4.34
C GLY A 288 -12.55 -15.65 4.66
N ILE A 289 -11.50 -15.50 3.84
CA ILE A 289 -10.16 -16.05 4.11
C ILE A 289 -9.60 -15.49 5.41
N TRP A 290 -9.76 -14.18 5.63
CA TRP A 290 -9.23 -13.54 6.85
C TRP A 290 -10.06 -13.88 8.09
N VAL A 291 -11.37 -14.13 7.97
CA VAL A 291 -12.17 -14.75 9.03
C VAL A 291 -11.56 -16.11 9.42
N ALA A 292 -11.27 -16.96 8.41
CA ALA A 292 -10.66 -18.27 8.66
C ALA A 292 -9.27 -18.13 9.33
N ALA A 293 -8.45 -17.17 8.91
CA ALA A 293 -7.15 -16.91 9.51
C ALA A 293 -7.27 -16.56 11.00
N TRP A 294 -8.19 -15.66 11.36
CA TRP A 294 -8.43 -15.29 12.75
C TRP A 294 -9.02 -16.45 13.59
N LEU A 295 -9.86 -17.29 12.99
CA LEU A 295 -10.37 -18.49 13.67
C LEU A 295 -9.26 -19.52 13.93
N VAL A 296 -8.33 -19.69 12.98
CA VAL A 296 -7.15 -20.54 13.18
C VAL A 296 -6.29 -19.98 14.30
N LEU A 297 -6.02 -18.68 14.33
CA LEU A 297 -5.25 -18.05 15.40
C LEU A 297 -5.96 -18.19 16.75
N ALA A 298 -7.27 -17.99 16.80
CA ALA A 298 -8.05 -18.16 18.03
C ALA A 298 -8.00 -19.61 18.54
N SER A 299 -8.04 -20.59 17.63
CA SER A 299 -7.97 -22.01 18.02
C SER A 299 -6.60 -22.43 18.53
N ALA A 300 -5.53 -21.68 18.26
CA ALA A 300 -4.19 -21.94 18.79
C ALA A 300 -4.12 -21.88 20.33
N GLN A 301 -4.99 -21.10 20.97
CA GLN A 301 -5.09 -21.05 22.44
C GLN A 301 -5.44 -22.40 23.06
N PHE A 302 -6.19 -23.24 22.33
CA PHE A 302 -6.63 -24.56 22.80
C PHE A 302 -5.65 -25.68 22.44
N ALA A 303 -4.57 -25.37 21.74
CA ALA A 303 -3.61 -26.35 21.25
C ALA A 303 -2.15 -25.84 21.45
N PRO A 304 -1.69 -25.60 22.69
CA PRO A 304 -0.39 -24.97 22.95
C PRO A 304 0.79 -25.74 22.33
N GLY A 305 0.72 -27.07 22.23
CA GLY A 305 1.77 -27.88 21.62
C GLY A 305 2.01 -27.63 20.13
N VAL A 306 1.07 -26.98 19.43
CA VAL A 306 1.18 -26.63 18.00
C VAL A 306 0.92 -25.14 17.74
N ALA A 307 0.84 -24.33 18.80
CA ALA A 307 0.50 -22.90 18.71
C ALA A 307 1.44 -22.14 17.77
N SER A 308 2.75 -22.38 17.81
CA SER A 308 3.72 -21.77 16.89
C SER A 308 3.46 -22.14 15.42
N ALA A 309 3.12 -23.39 15.13
CA ALA A 309 2.79 -23.83 13.77
C ALA A 309 1.48 -23.18 13.29
N MET A 310 0.47 -23.08 14.14
CA MET A 310 -0.80 -22.43 13.83
C MET A 310 -0.63 -20.92 13.62
N PHE A 311 0.23 -20.29 14.42
CA PHE A 311 0.61 -18.89 14.24
C PHE A 311 1.24 -18.65 12.84
N VAL A 312 2.21 -19.47 12.46
CA VAL A 312 2.85 -19.42 11.13
C VAL A 312 1.82 -19.67 10.02
N MET A 313 0.96 -20.67 10.19
CA MET A 313 -0.11 -20.98 9.23
C MET A 313 -1.07 -19.80 9.04
N THR A 314 -1.39 -19.07 10.12
CA THR A 314 -2.25 -17.88 10.06
C THR A 314 -1.70 -16.82 9.10
N TYR A 315 -0.40 -16.54 9.14
CA TYR A 315 0.25 -15.61 8.21
C TYR A 315 0.18 -16.10 6.76
N GLY A 316 0.33 -17.41 6.56
CA GLY A 316 0.16 -18.02 5.23
C GLY A 316 -1.27 -17.85 4.69
N ILE A 317 -2.30 -18.03 5.55
CA ILE A 317 -3.70 -17.83 5.15
C ILE A 317 -3.97 -16.35 4.85
N PHE A 318 -3.47 -15.41 5.65
CA PHE A 318 -3.56 -13.98 5.35
C PHE A 318 -2.95 -13.66 3.99
N ALA A 319 -1.78 -14.21 3.68
CA ALA A 319 -1.08 -14.01 2.41
C ALA A 319 -1.93 -14.43 1.20
N VAL A 320 -2.69 -15.53 1.29
CA VAL A 320 -3.63 -15.94 0.23
C VAL A 320 -4.64 -14.83 -0.04
N GLY A 321 -5.20 -14.23 1.00
CA GLY A 321 -6.10 -13.09 0.87
C GLY A 321 -5.43 -11.85 0.24
N GLU A 322 -4.20 -11.56 0.60
CA GLU A 322 -3.42 -10.44 0.05
C GLU A 322 -3.19 -10.55 -1.45
N THR A 323 -2.92 -11.78 -1.95
CA THR A 323 -2.75 -12.04 -3.39
C THR A 323 -4.00 -11.70 -4.21
N ILE A 324 -5.18 -11.72 -3.58
CA ILE A 324 -6.45 -11.34 -4.20
C ILE A 324 -6.71 -9.84 -4.00
N TYR A 325 -6.54 -9.33 -2.78
CA TYR A 325 -6.90 -7.98 -2.38
C TYR A 325 -6.15 -6.92 -3.18
N SER A 326 -4.81 -7.01 -3.21
CA SER A 326 -3.94 -6.00 -3.79
C SER A 326 -4.22 -5.73 -5.29
N PRO A 327 -4.37 -6.74 -6.17
CA PRO A 327 -4.66 -6.49 -7.58
C PRO A 327 -6.12 -6.11 -7.87
N VAL A 328 -7.02 -6.23 -6.89
CA VAL A 328 -8.47 -6.05 -7.10
C VAL A 328 -8.93 -4.66 -6.67
N LEU A 329 -8.52 -4.20 -5.48
CA LEU A 329 -9.09 -2.99 -4.89
C LEU A 329 -8.74 -1.71 -5.67
N ASN A 330 -7.47 -1.48 -5.97
CA ASN A 330 -7.04 -0.24 -6.62
C ASN A 330 -7.63 -0.06 -8.03
N PRO A 331 -7.62 -1.06 -8.93
CA PRO A 331 -8.32 -0.97 -10.20
C PRO A 331 -9.82 -0.76 -10.08
N LEU A 332 -10.47 -1.38 -9.07
CA LEU A 332 -11.88 -1.16 -8.80
C LEU A 332 -12.14 0.30 -8.39
N VAL A 333 -11.41 0.83 -7.41
CA VAL A 333 -11.52 2.23 -6.98
C VAL A 333 -11.29 3.19 -8.15
N ALA A 334 -10.28 2.93 -8.97
CA ALA A 334 -9.99 3.72 -10.16
C ALA A 334 -11.16 3.71 -11.16
N SER A 335 -11.82 2.56 -11.36
CA SER A 335 -12.98 2.45 -12.26
C SER A 335 -14.24 3.15 -11.73
N LEU A 336 -14.34 3.35 -10.43
CA LEU A 336 -15.46 4.05 -9.77
C LEU A 336 -15.20 5.55 -9.57
N ALA A 337 -13.96 5.98 -9.77
CA ALA A 337 -13.56 7.37 -9.63
C ALA A 337 -14.22 8.23 -10.73
N ARG A 338 -14.51 9.49 -10.37
CA ARG A 338 -14.96 10.49 -11.35
C ARG A 338 -13.85 10.73 -12.37
N LYS A 339 -14.23 10.95 -13.63
CA LYS A 339 -13.29 11.33 -14.69
C LYS A 339 -12.43 12.51 -14.26
N GLY A 340 -11.13 12.43 -14.52
CA GLY A 340 -10.14 13.44 -14.13
C GLY A 340 -9.83 13.51 -12.61
N MET A 341 -10.30 12.55 -11.79
CA MET A 341 -10.06 12.50 -10.35
C MET A 341 -9.57 11.12 -9.87
N VAL A 342 -9.01 10.32 -10.76
CA VAL A 342 -8.52 8.97 -10.43
C VAL A 342 -7.39 9.03 -9.41
N GLY A 343 -6.39 9.88 -9.64
CA GLY A 343 -5.26 10.07 -8.72
C GLY A 343 -5.70 10.64 -7.37
N SER A 344 -6.59 11.64 -7.37
CA SER A 344 -7.18 12.22 -6.15
C SER A 344 -7.93 11.16 -5.32
N THR A 345 -8.72 10.30 -5.98
CA THR A 345 -9.48 9.24 -5.33
C THR A 345 -8.57 8.18 -4.75
N LEU A 346 -7.57 7.72 -5.52
CA LEU A 346 -6.58 6.76 -5.07
C LEU A 346 -5.71 7.32 -3.92
N GLY A 347 -5.33 8.61 -4.01
CA GLY A 347 -4.60 9.30 -2.96
C GLY A 347 -5.40 9.42 -1.65
N ALA A 348 -6.70 9.73 -1.73
CA ALA A 348 -7.58 9.77 -0.57
C ALA A 348 -7.75 8.38 0.07
N MET A 349 -7.89 7.33 -0.76
CA MET A 349 -7.96 5.95 -0.29
C MET A 349 -6.65 5.52 0.39
N SER A 350 -5.49 5.85 -0.20
CA SER A 350 -4.19 5.58 0.42
C SER A 350 -4.02 6.29 1.75
N ALA A 351 -4.47 7.54 1.87
CA ALA A 351 -4.43 8.27 3.13
C ALA A 351 -5.33 7.64 4.20
N LEU A 352 -6.55 7.22 3.85
CA LEU A 352 -7.42 6.48 4.75
C LEU A 352 -6.76 5.18 5.20
N GLN A 353 -6.20 4.40 4.28
CA GLN A 353 -5.49 3.16 4.62
C GLN A 353 -4.35 3.44 5.60
N THR A 354 -3.50 4.41 5.32
CA THR A 354 -2.37 4.79 6.19
C THR A 354 -2.85 5.21 7.59
N ALA A 355 -3.91 6.03 7.67
CA ALA A 355 -4.44 6.49 8.95
C ALA A 355 -4.89 5.31 9.84
N PHE A 356 -5.63 4.38 9.26
CA PHE A 356 -6.14 3.23 10.01
C PHE A 356 -5.06 2.18 10.29
N THR A 357 -4.09 1.98 9.37
CA THR A 357 -2.95 1.10 9.62
C THR A 357 -2.07 1.64 10.76
N ALA A 358 -1.83 2.95 10.78
CA ALA A 358 -1.04 3.59 11.84
C ALA A 358 -1.68 3.50 13.24
N ALA A 359 -3.00 3.31 13.31
CA ALA A 359 -3.69 3.10 14.60
C ALA A 359 -3.48 1.68 15.18
N GLY A 360 -3.04 0.73 14.36
CA GLY A 360 -2.93 -0.68 14.75
C GLY A 360 -2.07 -0.96 15.96
N PRO A 361 -0.81 -0.51 16.01
CA PRO A 361 0.07 -0.73 17.16
C PRO A 361 -0.51 -0.16 18.46
N LEU A 362 -1.20 0.98 18.40
CA LEU A 362 -1.86 1.58 19.56
C LEU A 362 -3.00 0.70 20.05
N VAL A 363 -3.84 0.21 19.14
CA VAL A 363 -4.95 -0.69 19.48
C VAL A 363 -4.43 -1.99 20.11
N ALA A 364 -3.39 -2.58 19.51
CA ALA A 364 -2.75 -3.78 20.06
C ALA A 364 -2.15 -3.51 21.45
N GLY A 365 -1.39 -2.42 21.60
CA GLY A 365 -0.77 -2.06 22.87
C GLY A 365 -1.78 -1.86 23.99
N VAL A 366 -2.90 -1.18 23.74
CA VAL A 366 -3.97 -0.97 24.72
C VAL A 366 -4.66 -2.29 25.09
N LEU A 367 -5.05 -3.09 24.10
CA LEU A 367 -5.81 -4.32 24.37
C LEU A 367 -4.94 -5.40 24.99
N LEU A 368 -3.77 -5.67 24.42
CA LEU A 368 -2.88 -6.72 24.92
C LEU A 368 -2.21 -6.31 26.25
N GLY A 369 -1.84 -5.04 26.39
CA GLY A 369 -1.30 -4.52 27.65
C GLY A 369 -2.30 -4.57 28.82
N ALA A 370 -3.60 -4.53 28.52
CA ALA A 370 -4.67 -4.73 29.52
C ALA A 370 -5.06 -6.20 29.72
N GLY A 371 -4.39 -7.17 29.08
CA GLY A 371 -4.73 -8.59 29.16
C GLY A 371 -6.00 -8.99 28.40
N LEU A 372 -6.47 -8.14 27.46
CA LEU A 372 -7.71 -8.33 26.72
C LEU A 372 -7.46 -9.04 25.36
N GLY A 373 -6.71 -10.16 25.36
CA GLY A 373 -6.36 -10.93 24.17
C GLY A 373 -7.59 -11.44 23.41
N ASP A 374 -8.64 -11.88 24.12
CA ASP A 374 -9.89 -12.33 23.49
C ASP A 374 -10.65 -11.18 22.82
N VAL A 375 -10.63 -9.98 23.40
CA VAL A 375 -11.23 -8.79 22.81
C VAL A 375 -10.46 -8.39 21.55
N PHE A 376 -9.12 -8.49 21.58
CA PHE A 376 -8.27 -8.28 20.41
C PHE A 376 -8.66 -9.22 19.26
N LEU A 377 -8.77 -10.53 19.51
CA LEU A 377 -9.20 -11.51 18.51
C LEU A 377 -10.63 -11.23 18.02
N GLY A 378 -11.58 -11.05 18.93
CA GLY A 378 -12.98 -10.81 18.62
C GLY A 378 -13.19 -9.57 17.77
N MET A 379 -12.44 -8.48 18.05
CA MET A 379 -12.47 -7.25 17.26
C MET A 379 -11.99 -7.50 15.83
N HIS A 380 -10.88 -8.19 15.64
CA HIS A 380 -10.32 -8.44 14.30
C HIS A 380 -11.17 -9.43 13.50
N LEU A 381 -11.78 -10.42 14.16
CA LEU A 381 -12.77 -11.29 13.55
C LEU A 381 -13.98 -10.49 13.09
N ALA A 382 -14.51 -9.60 13.94
CA ALA A 382 -15.63 -8.73 13.59
C ALA A 382 -15.30 -7.78 12.43
N LEU A 383 -14.08 -7.23 12.37
CA LEU A 383 -13.61 -6.41 11.24
C LEU A 383 -13.55 -7.22 9.94
N SER A 384 -13.10 -8.47 9.99
CA SER A 384 -13.07 -9.34 8.81
C SER A 384 -14.49 -9.69 8.32
N VAL A 385 -15.42 -9.95 9.24
CA VAL A 385 -16.86 -10.13 8.93
C VAL A 385 -17.46 -8.84 8.35
N LEU A 386 -17.12 -7.67 8.92
CA LEU A 386 -17.53 -6.37 8.37
C LEU A 386 -17.01 -6.18 6.95
N ALA A 387 -15.79 -6.61 6.64
CA ALA A 387 -15.26 -6.56 5.27
C ALA A 387 -16.09 -7.40 4.31
N VAL A 388 -16.50 -8.62 4.70
CA VAL A 388 -17.41 -9.47 3.89
C VAL A 388 -18.74 -8.77 3.67
N PHE A 389 -19.36 -8.25 4.72
CA PHE A 389 -20.62 -7.52 4.63
C PHE A 389 -20.52 -6.28 3.74
N ALA A 390 -19.46 -5.49 3.92
CA ALA A 390 -19.22 -4.28 3.13
C ALA A 390 -18.98 -4.61 1.64
N ALA A 391 -18.26 -5.70 1.34
CA ALA A 391 -18.04 -6.16 -0.02
C ALA A 391 -19.34 -6.68 -0.66
N TRP A 392 -20.21 -7.35 0.13
CA TRP A 392 -21.55 -7.74 -0.33
C TRP A 392 -22.41 -6.51 -0.62
N ARG A 393 -22.42 -5.50 0.25
CA ARG A 393 -23.12 -4.22 0.01
C ARG A 393 -22.57 -3.52 -1.23
N LEU A 394 -21.26 -3.49 -1.42
CA LEU A 394 -20.60 -2.95 -2.60
C LEU A 394 -21.09 -3.65 -3.88
N ASN A 395 -21.15 -5.00 -3.86
CA ASN A 395 -21.66 -5.78 -4.98
C ASN A 395 -23.11 -5.41 -5.35
N ARG A 396 -23.98 -5.24 -4.33
CA ARG A 396 -25.36 -4.79 -4.52
C ARG A 396 -25.46 -3.40 -5.13
N VAL A 397 -24.62 -2.47 -4.64
CA VAL A 397 -24.60 -1.09 -5.15
C VAL A 397 -24.13 -1.06 -6.61
N ILE A 398 -23.06 -1.78 -6.95
CA ILE A 398 -22.54 -1.84 -8.33
C ILE A 398 -23.57 -2.50 -9.26
N ALA A 399 -24.24 -3.57 -8.82
CA ALA A 399 -25.27 -4.23 -9.62
C ALA A 399 -26.50 -3.35 -9.90
N ALA A 400 -26.78 -2.39 -9.03
CA ALA A 400 -27.86 -1.41 -9.21
C ALA A 400 -27.47 -0.19 -10.05
N MET A 401 -26.17 -0.03 -10.38
CA MET A 401 -25.72 1.05 -11.26
C MET A 401 -26.17 0.79 -12.70
N PRO A 402 -26.63 1.82 -13.44
CA PRO A 402 -26.93 1.67 -14.85
C PRO A 402 -25.67 1.22 -15.59
N PRO A 403 -25.79 0.30 -16.58
CA PRO A 403 -24.63 -0.11 -17.35
C PRO A 403 -23.99 1.13 -18.00
N VAL A 404 -22.66 1.25 -17.87
CA VAL A 404 -21.92 2.30 -18.55
C VAL A 404 -22.16 2.13 -20.06
N ARG A 405 -23.00 2.99 -20.62
CA ARG A 405 -23.14 3.06 -22.08
C ARG A 405 -21.79 3.48 -22.63
N HIS A 406 -21.05 2.57 -23.24
CA HIS A 406 -19.99 2.95 -24.16
C HIS A 406 -20.69 3.66 -25.32
N GLU A 407 -20.68 4.99 -25.33
CA GLU A 407 -20.98 5.71 -26.53
C GLU A 407 -20.01 5.18 -27.60
N PRO A 408 -20.52 4.71 -28.78
CA PRO A 408 -19.64 4.37 -29.86
C PRO A 408 -18.79 5.60 -30.17
N PRO A 409 -17.51 5.42 -30.56
CA PRO A 409 -16.66 6.57 -30.91
C PRO A 409 -17.42 7.44 -31.89
N THR A 410 -17.66 8.69 -31.48
CA THR A 410 -18.24 9.71 -32.38
C THR A 410 -17.47 9.65 -33.67
N ARG A 411 -18.20 9.51 -34.79
CA ARG A 411 -17.63 9.45 -36.14
C ARG A 411 -16.51 10.48 -36.25
N PRO A 412 -15.39 10.14 -36.91
CA PRO A 412 -14.35 11.12 -37.13
C PRO A 412 -15.00 12.34 -37.79
N ILE A 413 -14.76 13.51 -37.23
CA ILE A 413 -15.15 14.79 -37.81
C ILE A 413 -14.55 14.76 -39.21
N SER A 414 -15.40 14.72 -40.23
CA SER A 414 -14.96 14.84 -41.60
C SER A 414 -14.16 16.12 -41.70
N VAL A 415 -12.88 15.96 -42.05
CA VAL A 415 -12.04 17.09 -42.43
C VAL A 415 -12.77 17.79 -43.54
N VAL A 416 -13.23 19.01 -43.27
CA VAL A 416 -13.79 19.89 -44.32
C VAL A 416 -12.63 20.18 -45.27
N ASP A 417 -12.76 19.74 -46.49
CA ASP A 417 -11.81 20.07 -47.54
C ASP A 417 -11.64 21.60 -47.63
N PRO A 418 -10.42 22.11 -47.76
CA PRO A 418 -10.21 23.53 -47.94
C PRO A 418 -10.88 23.93 -49.26
N VAL A 419 -11.86 24.79 -49.14
CA VAL A 419 -12.49 25.45 -50.29
C VAL A 419 -11.43 26.27 -50.98
N ASP A 420 -11.16 25.97 -52.27
CA ASP A 420 -10.38 26.79 -53.16
C ASP A 420 -10.95 28.21 -53.25
N VAL A 421 -10.14 29.21 -52.85
CA VAL A 421 -10.22 30.58 -53.33
C VAL A 421 -8.81 31.09 -53.65
#